data_c171e600ba0a396d21dd8919af96c116
#
_entry.id   c171e600ba0a396d21dd8919af96c116
#
_cell.length_a   1.000
_cell.length_b   1.000
_cell.length_c   1.000
_cell.angle_alpha   90.00
_cell.angle_beta   90.00
_cell.angle_gamma   90.00
#
_symmetry.space_group_name_H-M   'P 1'
#
loop_
_entity.id
_entity.type
_entity.pdbx_description
1 polymer ?
#
loop_
_entity_poly.entity_id
_entity_poly.type
_entity_poly.pdbx_seq_one_letter_code
_entity_poly.pdbx_strand_id
1 'polypeptide(L)'
;YTYDKQRERLQVMNLTADGQTVMENRYQYDAVDNILGITNAANPTSLTKLNKAKLGGRSSHTYEYDELNRLIHANGKAKLASYDMVMSFGRMSEPLTKVQKVDSTTTAKSYNFAYKYEDSNHPTAPTQIGHDHYTYDANGNPTLVTNDSANTTREMYWDEDNRLMVLSDNGKTSRYTYNAAGERIMKSYGTMEGVYINGAPQGITFH
;
A
#
# COMPACT_ATOMS: atom_id res chain seq x y z
N TYR A 1 16.37 -9.58 -14.89
CA TYR A 1 15.84 -8.31 -15.37
C TYR A 1 16.20 -8.11 -16.83
N THR A 2 15.27 -7.64 -17.64
CA THR A 2 15.49 -7.26 -19.04
C THR A 2 15.00 -5.82 -19.22
N TYR A 3 15.78 -5.02 -19.93
CA TYR A 3 15.51 -3.60 -20.17
C TYR A 3 15.36 -3.32 -21.67
N ASP A 4 14.56 -2.32 -22.02
CA ASP A 4 14.54 -1.87 -23.42
C ASP A 4 15.84 -1.13 -23.76
N LYS A 5 16.26 -1.25 -25.04
CA LYS A 5 17.55 -0.73 -25.48
C LYS A 5 17.56 0.79 -25.75
N GLN A 6 16.39 1.43 -25.82
CA GLN A 6 16.29 2.84 -26.20
C GLN A 6 16.17 3.74 -24.99
N ARG A 7 15.36 3.33 -23.98
CA ARG A 7 15.05 4.12 -22.78
C ARG A 7 15.49 3.45 -21.48
N GLU A 8 16.09 2.26 -21.56
CA GLU A 8 16.54 1.47 -20.41
C GLU A 8 15.43 1.18 -19.39
N ARG A 9 14.16 1.18 -19.84
CA ARG A 9 13.01 0.84 -19.00
C ARG A 9 12.96 -0.66 -18.76
N LEU A 10 12.53 -1.05 -17.56
CA LEU A 10 12.35 -2.44 -17.20
C LEU A 10 11.24 -3.09 -18.05
N GLN A 11 11.62 -4.03 -18.91
CA GLN A 11 10.66 -4.78 -19.74
C GLN A 11 10.18 -6.06 -19.05
N VAL A 12 11.12 -6.78 -18.45
CA VAL A 12 10.81 -8.07 -17.80
C VAL A 12 11.55 -8.18 -16.48
N MET A 13 10.82 -8.55 -15.45
CA MET A 13 11.36 -8.99 -14.17
C MET A 13 11.01 -10.46 -13.97
N ASN A 14 12.01 -11.31 -13.91
CA ASN A 14 11.85 -12.75 -13.76
C ASN A 14 12.45 -13.21 -12.42
N LEU A 15 11.74 -14.09 -11.74
CA LEU A 15 12.19 -14.80 -10.57
C LEU A 15 12.08 -16.30 -10.81
N THR A 16 13.21 -17.00 -10.66
CA THR A 16 13.29 -18.46 -10.78
C THR A 16 13.69 -19.05 -9.43
N ALA A 17 13.02 -20.11 -9.02
CA ALA A 17 13.34 -20.90 -7.84
C ALA A 17 13.19 -22.39 -8.19
N ASP A 18 14.10 -23.23 -7.75
CA ASP A 18 14.12 -24.66 -8.01
C ASP A 18 13.95 -25.03 -9.50
N GLY A 19 14.62 -24.25 -10.37
CA GLY A 19 14.56 -24.46 -11.83
C GLY A 19 13.24 -24.07 -12.48
N GLN A 20 12.31 -23.46 -11.74
CA GLN A 20 11.01 -23.02 -12.27
C GLN A 20 10.84 -21.50 -12.18
N THR A 21 10.20 -20.93 -13.18
CA THR A 21 9.81 -19.53 -13.16
C THR A 21 8.63 -19.35 -12.20
N VAL A 22 8.87 -18.65 -11.10
CA VAL A 22 7.89 -18.34 -10.05
C VAL A 22 7.10 -17.08 -10.38
N MET A 23 7.78 -16.10 -10.98
CA MET A 23 7.20 -14.83 -11.38
C MET A 23 7.88 -14.35 -12.67
N GLU A 24 7.10 -13.89 -13.62
CA GLU A 24 7.58 -13.23 -14.83
C GLU A 24 6.67 -12.03 -15.11
N ASN A 25 7.04 -10.88 -14.59
CA ASN A 25 6.33 -9.64 -14.85
C ASN A 25 6.86 -8.98 -16.12
N ARG A 26 5.96 -8.69 -17.04
CA ARG A 26 6.21 -7.94 -18.27
C ARG A 26 5.51 -6.60 -18.18
N TYR A 27 6.22 -5.53 -18.47
CA TYR A 27 5.79 -4.16 -18.33
C TYR A 27 5.54 -3.52 -19.70
N GLN A 28 4.47 -2.74 -19.78
CA GLN A 28 4.14 -1.88 -20.92
C GLN A 28 4.10 -0.44 -20.47
N TYR A 29 4.57 0.48 -21.31
CA TYR A 29 4.69 1.90 -20.98
C TYR A 29 4.08 2.76 -22.08
N ASP A 30 3.64 3.95 -21.69
CA ASP A 30 3.33 5.02 -22.63
C ASP A 30 4.59 5.78 -23.08
N ALA A 31 4.37 6.88 -23.83
CA ALA A 31 5.46 7.71 -24.36
C ALA A 31 6.19 8.53 -23.27
N VAL A 32 5.58 8.73 -22.11
CA VAL A 32 6.11 9.50 -20.98
C VAL A 32 6.48 8.62 -19.77
N ASP A 33 6.63 7.31 -20.02
CA ASP A 33 7.11 6.30 -19.08
C ASP A 33 6.12 5.90 -17.96
N ASN A 34 4.84 6.24 -18.10
CA ASN A 34 3.81 5.66 -17.22
C ASN A 34 3.63 4.18 -17.56
N ILE A 35 3.44 3.34 -16.55
CA ILE A 35 3.16 1.92 -16.72
C ILE A 35 1.71 1.74 -17.16
N LEU A 36 1.48 1.33 -18.39
CA LEU A 36 0.15 1.03 -18.93
C LEU A 36 -0.34 -0.38 -18.58
N GLY A 37 0.57 -1.30 -18.32
CA GLY A 37 0.21 -2.66 -17.97
C GLY A 37 1.33 -3.47 -17.38
N ILE A 38 0.94 -4.45 -16.57
CA ILE A 38 1.82 -5.47 -16.02
C ILE A 38 1.15 -6.83 -16.21
N THR A 39 1.84 -7.76 -16.86
CA THR A 39 1.36 -9.14 -16.98
C THR A 39 2.33 -10.10 -16.33
N ASN A 40 1.83 -11.00 -15.49
CA ASN A 40 2.61 -12.13 -14.98
C ASN A 40 2.21 -13.39 -15.79
N ALA A 41 3.15 -13.91 -16.56
CA ALA A 41 2.95 -15.10 -17.37
C ALA A 41 3.27 -16.42 -16.62
N ALA A 42 3.96 -16.33 -15.48
CA ALA A 42 4.36 -17.50 -14.71
C ALA A 42 3.16 -18.22 -14.10
N ASN A 43 3.19 -19.55 -14.13
CA ASN A 43 2.19 -20.41 -13.51
C ASN A 43 2.88 -21.56 -12.76
N PRO A 44 3.55 -21.30 -11.63
CA PRO A 44 4.31 -22.30 -10.91
C PRO A 44 3.35 -23.35 -10.30
N THR A 45 3.30 -24.52 -10.88
CA THR A 45 2.39 -25.60 -10.44
C THR A 45 2.98 -26.49 -9.35
N SER A 46 4.32 -26.56 -9.24
CA SER A 46 5.03 -27.48 -8.36
C SER A 46 5.42 -26.89 -6.99
N LEU A 47 5.42 -25.57 -6.83
CA LEU A 47 5.75 -24.89 -5.58
C LEU A 47 4.60 -24.89 -4.55
N THR A 48 3.55 -25.68 -4.81
CA THR A 48 2.37 -25.80 -3.94
C THR A 48 2.63 -26.60 -2.65
N LYS A 49 3.84 -27.13 -2.43
CA LYS A 49 4.12 -28.02 -1.29
C LYS A 49 4.43 -27.29 0.00
N LEU A 50 4.84 -26.03 -0.02
CA LEU A 50 5.10 -25.27 1.19
C LEU A 50 3.78 -24.73 1.76
N ASN A 51 3.27 -25.35 2.81
CA ASN A 51 2.06 -24.96 3.56
C ASN A 51 0.76 -24.87 2.74
N LYS A 52 0.65 -25.62 1.64
CA LYS A 52 -0.53 -25.59 0.73
C LYS A 52 -0.76 -24.21 0.09
N ALA A 53 0.16 -23.27 0.20
CA ALA A 53 0.06 -21.97 -0.44
C ALA A 53 0.41 -22.11 -1.93
N LYS A 54 -0.45 -21.61 -2.80
CA LYS A 54 -0.14 -21.45 -4.22
C LYS A 54 0.61 -20.13 -4.39
N LEU A 55 1.89 -20.23 -4.74
CA LEU A 55 2.71 -19.07 -5.03
C LEU A 55 2.48 -18.60 -6.45
N GLY A 56 2.07 -17.33 -6.59
CA GLY A 56 1.95 -16.69 -7.88
C GLY A 56 0.77 -17.20 -8.71
N GLY A 57 0.89 -17.05 -9.98
CA GLY A 57 -0.10 -17.39 -10.98
C GLY A 57 -0.23 -16.29 -12.03
N ARG A 58 -0.82 -16.64 -13.15
CA ARG A 58 -1.06 -15.68 -14.24
C ARG A 58 -1.95 -14.55 -13.76
N SER A 59 -1.52 -13.33 -14.04
CA SER A 59 -2.31 -12.12 -13.77
C SER A 59 -2.03 -11.07 -14.85
N SER A 60 -2.98 -10.18 -15.02
CA SER A 60 -2.83 -9.01 -15.88
C SER A 60 -3.40 -7.80 -15.19
N HIS A 61 -2.74 -6.67 -15.34
CA HIS A 61 -3.15 -5.37 -14.82
C HIS A 61 -3.02 -4.34 -15.93
N THR A 62 -3.98 -3.43 -16.02
CA THR A 62 -3.92 -2.26 -16.90
C THR A 62 -4.16 -0.99 -16.11
N TYR A 63 -3.56 0.11 -16.58
CA TYR A 63 -3.57 1.39 -15.91
C TYR A 63 -3.82 2.51 -16.91
N GLU A 64 -4.60 3.50 -16.50
CA GLU A 64 -4.87 4.71 -17.27
C GLU A 64 -4.56 5.94 -16.41
N TYR A 65 -4.02 6.95 -17.08
CA TYR A 65 -3.56 8.18 -16.44
C TYR A 65 -4.22 9.39 -17.08
N ASP A 66 -4.37 10.45 -16.31
CA ASP A 66 -4.80 11.74 -16.83
C ASP A 66 -3.63 12.54 -17.43
N GLU A 67 -3.90 13.74 -17.89
CA GLU A 67 -2.92 14.65 -18.50
C GLU A 67 -1.81 15.09 -17.54
N LEU A 68 -1.99 14.93 -16.22
CA LEU A 68 -1.01 15.21 -15.18
C LEU A 68 -0.28 13.94 -14.70
N ASN A 69 -0.37 12.83 -15.44
CA ASN A 69 0.20 11.52 -15.11
C ASN A 69 -0.30 10.95 -13.77
N ARG A 70 -1.54 11.29 -13.35
CA ARG A 70 -2.16 10.72 -12.16
C ARG A 70 -2.97 9.50 -12.55
N LEU A 71 -2.86 8.42 -11.78
CA LEU A 71 -3.59 7.18 -12.02
C LEU A 71 -5.09 7.40 -11.79
N ILE A 72 -5.89 7.33 -12.86
CA ILE A 72 -7.34 7.52 -12.79
C ILE A 72 -8.13 6.21 -12.90
N HIS A 73 -7.56 5.18 -13.51
CA HIS A 73 -8.19 3.88 -13.65
C HIS A 73 -7.15 2.76 -13.56
N ALA A 74 -7.50 1.71 -12.87
CA ALA A 74 -6.73 0.47 -12.83
C ALA A 74 -7.67 -0.72 -12.81
N ASN A 75 -7.39 -1.73 -13.62
CA ASN A 75 -8.08 -3.00 -13.52
C ASN A 75 -7.09 -4.16 -13.53
N GLY A 76 -7.50 -5.27 -12.96
CA GLY A 76 -6.66 -6.45 -12.94
C GLY A 76 -7.48 -7.72 -12.87
N LYS A 77 -6.90 -8.78 -13.41
CA LYS A 77 -7.49 -10.11 -13.43
C LYS A 77 -6.47 -11.17 -13.10
N ALA A 78 -6.85 -12.08 -12.26
CA ALA A 78 -6.15 -13.32 -11.95
C ALA A 78 -7.13 -14.50 -12.05
N LYS A 79 -6.67 -15.73 -11.77
CA LYS A 79 -7.49 -16.93 -11.91
C LYS A 79 -8.81 -16.89 -11.12
N LEU A 80 -8.76 -16.34 -9.89
CA LEU A 80 -9.86 -16.41 -8.92
C LEU A 80 -10.35 -15.03 -8.47
N ALA A 81 -9.83 -13.96 -9.06
CA ALA A 81 -10.15 -12.60 -8.66
C ALA A 81 -9.98 -11.61 -9.82
N SER A 82 -10.81 -10.59 -9.82
CA SER A 82 -10.62 -9.39 -10.64
C SER A 82 -10.94 -8.16 -9.82
N TYR A 83 -10.37 -7.03 -10.21
CA TYR A 83 -10.73 -5.73 -9.65
C TYR A 83 -10.85 -4.68 -10.75
N ASP A 84 -11.64 -3.68 -10.46
CA ASP A 84 -11.77 -2.45 -11.23
C ASP A 84 -11.73 -1.28 -10.25
N MET A 85 -10.80 -0.34 -10.42
CA MET A 85 -10.57 0.79 -9.54
C MET A 85 -10.55 2.08 -10.33
N VAL A 86 -11.33 3.07 -9.89
CA VAL A 86 -11.39 4.42 -10.47
C VAL A 86 -11.05 5.44 -9.40
N MET A 87 -10.23 6.44 -9.77
CA MET A 87 -9.89 7.59 -8.92
C MET A 87 -10.22 8.90 -9.62
N SER A 88 -10.59 9.89 -8.84
CA SER A 88 -10.70 11.28 -9.28
C SER A 88 -9.90 12.21 -8.37
N PHE A 89 -9.45 13.33 -8.92
CA PHE A 89 -8.56 14.27 -8.26
C PHE A 89 -9.08 15.71 -8.39
N GLY A 90 -8.78 16.52 -7.39
CA GLY A 90 -9.02 17.94 -7.42
C GLY A 90 -7.86 18.71 -8.08
N ARG A 91 -7.94 20.03 -7.99
CA ARG A 91 -7.00 20.96 -8.66
C ARG A 91 -5.59 20.93 -8.07
N MET A 92 -5.44 20.59 -6.80
CA MET A 92 -4.15 20.46 -6.11
C MET A 92 -3.63 19.01 -6.12
N SER A 93 -4.21 18.17 -6.98
CA SER A 93 -3.94 16.73 -7.08
C SER A 93 -4.34 15.92 -5.84
N GLU A 94 -5.16 16.49 -4.98
CA GLU A 94 -5.78 15.79 -3.87
C GLU A 94 -6.82 14.77 -4.38
N PRO A 95 -6.86 13.53 -3.87
CA PRO A 95 -7.88 12.56 -4.21
C PRO A 95 -9.28 13.04 -3.81
N LEU A 96 -10.26 12.97 -4.69
CA LEU A 96 -11.66 13.26 -4.39
C LEU A 96 -12.47 11.99 -4.18
N THR A 97 -12.22 10.98 -5.01
CA THR A 97 -12.87 9.67 -4.87
C THR A 97 -11.88 8.55 -5.19
N LYS A 98 -12.07 7.41 -4.53
CA LYS A 98 -11.42 6.15 -4.87
C LYS A 98 -12.44 5.02 -4.72
N VAL A 99 -12.82 4.42 -5.82
CA VAL A 99 -13.82 3.35 -5.88
C VAL A 99 -13.16 2.11 -6.41
N GLN A 100 -13.27 0.99 -5.70
CA GLN A 100 -12.79 -0.31 -6.18
C GLN A 100 -13.90 -1.33 -6.06
N LYS A 101 -14.16 -2.01 -7.16
CA LYS A 101 -15.02 -3.20 -7.22
C LYS A 101 -14.12 -4.41 -7.32
N VAL A 102 -14.35 -5.39 -6.47
CA VAL A 102 -13.61 -6.66 -6.47
C VAL A 102 -14.61 -7.79 -6.68
N ASP A 103 -14.34 -8.61 -7.68
CA ASP A 103 -14.97 -9.91 -7.86
C ASP A 103 -13.94 -10.97 -7.49
N SER A 104 -14.18 -11.65 -6.38
CA SER A 104 -13.20 -12.55 -5.79
C SER A 104 -13.88 -13.59 -4.89
N THR A 105 -13.33 -14.80 -4.92
CA THR A 105 -13.61 -15.83 -3.92
C THR A 105 -12.74 -15.69 -2.66
N THR A 106 -11.91 -14.64 -2.59
CA THR A 106 -11.00 -14.33 -1.48
C THR A 106 -11.65 -13.33 -0.51
N THR A 107 -10.90 -12.93 0.53
CA THR A 107 -11.33 -11.94 1.51
C THR A 107 -11.16 -10.49 1.05
N ALA A 108 -10.65 -10.25 -0.17
CA ALA A 108 -10.53 -8.91 -0.74
C ALA A 108 -11.92 -8.27 -0.87
N LYS A 109 -12.04 -7.00 -0.50
CA LYS A 109 -13.31 -6.27 -0.45
C LYS A 109 -13.34 -5.12 -1.44
N SER A 110 -14.53 -4.88 -1.97
CA SER A 110 -14.86 -3.65 -2.67
C SER A 110 -14.95 -2.49 -1.67
N TYR A 111 -14.64 -1.27 -2.11
CA TYR A 111 -14.80 -0.05 -1.33
C TYR A 111 -15.18 1.12 -2.24
N ASN A 112 -15.80 2.12 -1.62
CA ASN A 112 -16.15 3.39 -2.26
C ASN A 112 -15.80 4.51 -1.29
N PHE A 113 -14.68 5.18 -1.52
CA PHE A 113 -14.18 6.25 -0.68
C PHE A 113 -14.42 7.61 -1.35
N ALA A 114 -15.15 8.48 -0.66
CA ALA A 114 -15.15 9.91 -0.89
C ALA A 114 -14.22 10.59 0.12
N TYR A 115 -13.50 11.61 -0.32
CA TYR A 115 -12.56 12.37 0.48
C TYR A 115 -13.13 13.76 0.75
N LYS A 116 -12.94 14.27 1.97
CA LYS A 116 -13.26 15.65 2.32
C LYS A 116 -12.02 16.36 2.86
N TYR A 117 -11.93 17.65 2.62
CA TYR A 117 -10.82 18.54 2.96
C TYR A 117 -11.40 19.79 3.61
N GLU A 118 -11.64 19.77 4.91
CA GLU A 118 -12.33 20.83 5.65
C GLU A 118 -11.37 21.62 6.55
N ASP A 119 -10.10 21.18 6.66
CA ASP A 119 -9.06 21.86 7.43
C ASP A 119 -8.32 22.87 6.55
N SER A 120 -8.59 24.16 6.77
CA SER A 120 -7.93 25.25 6.02
C SER A 120 -6.44 25.37 6.31
N ASN A 121 -5.94 24.84 7.43
CA ASN A 121 -4.52 24.83 7.77
C ASN A 121 -3.77 23.72 7.01
N HIS A 122 -4.48 22.66 6.65
CA HIS A 122 -3.94 21.50 5.92
C HIS A 122 -4.82 21.18 4.70
N PRO A 123 -4.84 22.04 3.68
CA PRO A 123 -5.84 21.98 2.59
C PRO A 123 -5.75 20.74 1.71
N THR A 124 -4.66 20.00 1.76
CA THR A 124 -4.45 18.73 1.03
C THR A 124 -4.49 17.49 1.92
N ALA A 125 -4.66 17.67 3.25
CA ALA A 125 -4.83 16.57 4.19
C ALA A 125 -6.33 16.26 4.35
N PRO A 126 -6.79 15.04 4.04
CA PRO A 126 -8.21 14.73 4.10
C PRO A 126 -8.72 14.69 5.54
N THR A 127 -9.79 15.40 5.83
CA THR A 127 -10.49 15.34 7.12
C THR A 127 -11.44 14.15 7.20
N GLN A 128 -11.82 13.58 6.05
CA GLN A 128 -12.61 12.36 6.00
C GLN A 128 -12.26 11.53 4.76
N ILE A 129 -12.15 10.21 4.94
CA ILE A 129 -12.02 9.21 3.87
C ILE A 129 -13.03 8.10 4.13
N GLY A 130 -14.11 8.06 3.35
CA GLY A 130 -15.21 7.15 3.62
C GLY A 130 -15.79 7.34 5.02
N HIS A 131 -15.65 6.34 5.88
CA HIS A 131 -16.10 6.38 7.28
C HIS A 131 -15.01 6.82 8.28
N ASP A 132 -13.78 7.01 7.82
CA ASP A 132 -12.66 7.44 8.67
C ASP A 132 -12.57 8.96 8.72
N HIS A 133 -12.57 9.53 9.93
CA HIS A 133 -12.43 10.96 10.21
C HIS A 133 -11.06 11.22 10.84
N TYR A 134 -10.36 12.24 10.35
CA TYR A 134 -8.98 12.55 10.69
C TYR A 134 -8.84 13.89 11.36
N THR A 135 -8.00 13.97 12.38
CA THR A 135 -7.48 15.24 12.92
C THR A 135 -5.97 15.25 12.85
N TYR A 136 -5.40 16.45 12.74
CA TYR A 136 -3.97 16.66 12.52
C TYR A 136 -3.39 17.60 13.56
N ASP A 137 -2.10 17.45 13.86
CA ASP A 137 -1.33 18.46 14.59
C ASP A 137 -0.91 19.63 13.67
N ALA A 138 -0.24 20.63 14.23
CA ALA A 138 0.22 21.79 13.48
C ALA A 138 1.25 21.47 12.36
N ASN A 139 1.91 20.33 12.44
CA ASN A 139 2.88 19.85 11.44
C ASN A 139 2.21 19.02 10.33
N GLY A 140 0.89 18.77 10.42
CA GLY A 140 0.16 17.94 9.48
C GLY A 140 0.24 16.43 9.76
N ASN A 141 0.74 16.02 10.93
CA ASN A 141 0.71 14.61 11.31
C ASN A 141 -0.69 14.23 11.79
N PRO A 142 -1.27 13.09 11.37
CA PRO A 142 -2.54 12.63 11.89
C PRO A 142 -2.42 12.25 13.37
N THR A 143 -3.27 12.81 14.22
CA THR A 143 -3.26 12.55 15.66
C THR A 143 -4.38 11.62 16.11
N LEU A 144 -5.52 11.69 15.41
CA LEU A 144 -6.69 10.86 15.69
C LEU A 144 -7.35 10.43 14.40
N VAL A 145 -7.75 9.16 14.34
CA VAL A 145 -8.65 8.62 13.32
C VAL A 145 -9.79 7.93 14.03
N THR A 146 -11.02 8.34 13.72
CA THR A 146 -12.24 7.68 14.21
C THR A 146 -13.01 7.12 13.05
N ASN A 147 -13.51 5.88 13.16
CA ASN A 147 -14.39 5.28 12.17
C ASN A 147 -15.82 5.26 12.69
N ASP A 148 -16.74 5.95 12.02
CA ASP A 148 -18.13 6.11 12.44
C ASP A 148 -19.00 4.87 12.15
N SER A 149 -18.57 3.99 11.25
CA SER A 149 -19.26 2.73 10.93
C SER A 149 -18.82 1.58 11.84
N ALA A 150 -17.52 1.45 12.11
CA ALA A 150 -16.96 0.38 12.92
C ALA A 150 -16.85 0.75 14.41
N ASN A 151 -17.09 2.03 14.76
CA ASN A 151 -16.90 2.60 16.10
C ASN A 151 -15.50 2.29 16.66
N THR A 152 -14.48 2.51 15.82
CA THR A 152 -13.08 2.29 16.16
C THR A 152 -12.34 3.61 16.26
N THR A 153 -11.29 3.61 17.09
CA THR A 153 -10.46 4.80 17.33
C THR A 153 -8.99 4.44 17.24
N ARG A 154 -8.23 5.29 16.56
CA ARG A 154 -6.78 5.22 16.47
C ARG A 154 -6.18 6.54 16.87
N GLU A 155 -5.33 6.54 17.90
CA GLU A 155 -4.59 7.71 18.39
C GLU A 155 -3.12 7.57 18.05
N MET A 156 -2.50 8.65 17.61
CA MET A 156 -1.10 8.69 17.20
C MET A 156 -0.38 9.85 17.88
N TYR A 157 0.78 9.55 18.43
CA TYR A 157 1.64 10.52 19.12
C TYR A 157 2.98 10.60 18.41
N TRP A 158 3.37 11.81 18.06
CA TRP A 158 4.56 12.11 17.26
C TRP A 158 5.59 12.84 18.09
N ASP A 159 6.87 12.68 17.75
CA ASP A 159 7.93 13.48 18.32
C ASP A 159 8.17 14.78 17.52
N GLU A 160 9.13 15.58 17.96
CA GLU A 160 9.48 16.87 17.35
C GLU A 160 10.06 16.72 15.92
N ASP A 161 10.54 15.53 15.57
CA ASP A 161 11.05 15.18 14.24
C ASP A 161 9.96 14.54 13.35
N ASN A 162 8.68 14.61 13.74
CA ASN A 162 7.54 14.01 13.04
C ASN A 162 7.65 12.47 12.90
N ARG A 163 8.23 11.81 13.89
CA ARG A 163 8.31 10.35 13.95
C ARG A 163 7.24 9.81 14.88
N LEU A 164 6.51 8.78 14.43
CA LEU A 164 5.45 8.17 15.23
C LEU A 164 6.04 7.43 16.43
N MET A 165 5.78 7.92 17.63
CA MET A 165 6.28 7.34 18.89
C MET A 165 5.33 6.32 19.48
N VAL A 166 4.03 6.61 19.43
CA VAL A 166 2.98 5.75 20.01
C VAL A 166 1.81 5.67 19.06
N LEU A 167 1.31 4.47 18.87
CA LEU A 167 0.06 4.18 18.19
C LEU A 167 -0.85 3.41 19.14
N SER A 168 -2.01 3.98 19.46
CA SER A 168 -3.09 3.28 20.16
C SER A 168 -4.21 2.98 19.18
N ASP A 169 -4.47 1.71 18.92
CA ASP A 169 -5.49 1.23 17.98
C ASP A 169 -6.54 0.42 18.75
N ASN A 170 -7.70 1.02 19.00
CA ASN A 170 -8.77 0.45 19.83
C ASN A 170 -8.27 -0.04 21.20
N GLY A 171 -7.44 0.77 21.87
CA GLY A 171 -6.87 0.45 23.17
C GLY A 171 -5.66 -0.48 23.14
N LYS A 172 -5.23 -0.92 21.95
CA LYS A 172 -4.02 -1.72 21.77
C LYS A 172 -2.87 -0.78 21.40
N THR A 173 -1.87 -0.70 22.27
CA THR A 173 -0.79 0.27 22.15
C THR A 173 0.48 -0.37 21.61
N SER A 174 1.04 0.24 20.57
CA SER A 174 2.41 -0.02 20.08
C SER A 174 3.28 1.21 20.33
N ARG A 175 4.56 0.98 20.62
CA ARG A 175 5.57 2.03 20.79
C ARG A 175 6.71 1.80 19.83
N TYR A 176 7.31 2.89 19.39
CA TYR A 176 8.39 2.88 18.41
C TYR A 176 9.59 3.65 18.96
N THR A 177 10.80 3.12 18.72
CA THR A 177 12.06 3.77 19.09
C THR A 177 12.90 3.94 17.82
N TYR A 178 13.52 5.10 17.70
CA TYR A 178 14.32 5.47 16.56
C TYR A 178 15.77 5.77 16.98
N ASN A 179 16.72 5.52 16.08
CA ASN A 179 18.10 5.97 16.25
C ASN A 179 18.25 7.45 15.82
N ALA A 180 19.44 7.99 15.99
CA ALA A 180 19.76 9.37 15.61
C ALA A 180 19.63 9.65 14.10
N ALA A 181 19.68 8.63 13.26
CA ALA A 181 19.45 8.73 11.82
C ALA A 181 17.97 8.70 11.42
N GLY A 182 17.04 8.57 12.40
CA GLY A 182 15.61 8.47 12.15
C GLY A 182 15.12 7.08 11.73
N GLU A 183 15.99 6.05 11.78
CA GLU A 183 15.59 4.68 11.50
C GLU A 183 14.89 4.06 12.71
N ARG A 184 13.77 3.38 12.50
CA ARG A 184 13.09 2.65 13.55
C ARG A 184 13.91 1.40 13.94
N ILE A 185 14.40 1.38 15.17
CA ILE A 185 15.20 0.28 15.71
C ILE A 185 14.40 -0.68 16.60
N MET A 186 13.26 -0.24 17.13
CA MET A 186 12.41 -1.07 17.98
C MET A 186 10.93 -0.80 17.77
N LYS A 187 10.12 -1.84 17.84
CA LYS A 187 8.67 -1.78 18.00
C LYS A 187 8.28 -2.67 19.17
N SER A 188 7.58 -2.13 20.14
CA SER A 188 6.98 -2.91 21.24
C SER A 188 5.46 -2.92 21.13
N TYR A 189 4.86 -4.04 21.53
CA TYR A 189 3.42 -4.23 21.61
C TYR A 189 3.09 -5.17 22.77
N GLY A 190 2.48 -4.64 23.83
CA GLY A 190 2.28 -5.41 25.06
C GLY A 190 3.63 -5.89 25.61
N THR A 191 3.80 -7.20 25.69
CA THR A 191 5.05 -7.87 26.15
C THR A 191 5.98 -8.26 25.01
N MET A 192 5.66 -7.91 23.75
CA MET A 192 6.48 -8.24 22.58
C MET A 192 7.33 -7.04 22.17
N GLU A 193 8.59 -7.28 21.85
CA GLU A 193 9.49 -6.31 21.26
C GLU A 193 10.13 -6.88 19.98
N GLY A 194 10.01 -6.15 18.89
CA GLY A 194 10.70 -6.44 17.64
C GLY A 194 11.87 -5.48 17.45
N VAL A 195 13.06 -6.01 17.24
CA VAL A 195 14.27 -5.24 16.97
C VAL A 195 14.54 -5.22 15.47
N TYR A 196 14.97 -4.07 14.96
CA TYR A 196 15.23 -3.84 13.54
C TYR A 196 16.64 -3.27 13.34
N ILE A 197 17.32 -3.70 12.30
CA ILE A 197 18.59 -3.12 11.84
C ILE A 197 18.41 -2.77 10.35
N ASN A 198 18.67 -1.52 9.97
CA ASN A 198 18.47 -1.02 8.60
C ASN A 198 17.07 -1.37 8.05
N GLY A 199 16.04 -1.22 8.90
CA GLY A 199 14.66 -1.53 8.53
C GLY A 199 14.30 -3.03 8.46
N ALA A 200 15.26 -3.93 8.58
CA ALA A 200 15.02 -5.37 8.58
C ALA A 200 14.78 -5.91 10.01
N PRO A 201 13.76 -6.75 10.24
CA PRO A 201 13.55 -7.36 11.54
C PRO A 201 14.69 -8.33 11.87
N GLN A 202 15.26 -8.19 13.08
CA GLN A 202 16.34 -9.04 13.57
C GLN A 202 15.87 -10.06 14.61
N GLY A 203 14.72 -9.83 15.23
CA GLY A 203 14.18 -10.74 16.21
C GLY A 203 12.93 -10.18 16.88
N ILE A 204 12.22 -11.05 17.58
CA ILE A 204 11.07 -10.71 18.43
C ILE A 204 11.33 -11.32 19.80
N THR A 205 11.28 -10.50 20.84
CA THR A 205 11.42 -10.95 22.23
C THR A 205 10.06 -10.84 22.92
N PHE A 206 9.77 -11.83 23.78
CA PHE A 206 8.58 -11.84 24.64
C PHE A 206 9.03 -11.64 26.08
N HIS A 207 8.43 -10.71 26.79
CA HIS A 207 8.70 -10.41 28.20
C HIS A 207 7.48 -10.73 29.07
#